data_0f52a9d1ff49bd8022339f190bc69e96
#
_entry.id   0f52a9d1ff49bd8022339f190bc69e96
#
_cell.length_a   1.000
_cell.length_b   1.000
_cell.length_c   1.000
_cell.angle_alpha   90.00
_cell.angle_beta   90.00
_cell.angle_gamma   90.00
#
_symmetry.space_group_name_H-M   'P 1'
#
loop_
_entity.id
_entity.type
_entity.pdbx_description
1 polymer ?
#
loop_
_entity_poly.entity_id
_entity_poly.type
_entity_poly.pdbx_seq_one_letter_code
_entity_poly.pdbx_strand_id
1 'polypeptide(L)'
;INWDSKDMERNNGSIDCIWNGFTMNGREDDYTFSEQYVDNSQVIVVADDSGIEKLTDLAGKTVGVQAASAALDLLQSEEEGGQKELADTFGALNEFADYNTAFTELQAGALDALAIDVGVAKYQLNSRGEGFKILDETLNTEQYAIGFKKGNTELCDIVNADLQKLADDGTVAELAEKYEIADMVTLKASDDASAEDSKDATDDAETDKTEEK
;
A
#
# COMPACT_ATOMS: atom_id res chain seq x y z
N ILE A 1 -10.45 1.70 -14.08
CA ILE A 1 -11.35 0.54 -14.09
C ILE A 1 -12.17 0.50 -12.80
N ASN A 2 -13.29 -0.19 -12.81
CA ASN A 2 -13.99 -0.51 -11.60
C ASN A 2 -13.24 -1.63 -10.86
N TRP A 3 -13.01 -1.48 -9.55
CA TRP A 3 -12.11 -2.38 -8.83
C TRP A 3 -12.61 -3.83 -8.75
N ASP A 4 -13.92 -4.01 -8.63
CA ASP A 4 -14.55 -5.33 -8.62
C ASP A 4 -14.51 -6.06 -9.99
N SER A 5 -14.22 -5.33 -11.09
CA SER A 5 -14.04 -5.91 -12.43
C SER A 5 -12.59 -6.17 -12.82
N LYS A 6 -11.61 -5.88 -11.95
CA LYS A 6 -10.17 -5.95 -12.25
C LYS A 6 -9.72 -7.28 -12.86
N ASP A 7 -10.24 -8.40 -12.33
CA ASP A 7 -9.89 -9.75 -12.81
C ASP A 7 -10.41 -10.02 -14.21
N MET A 8 -11.63 -9.59 -14.49
CA MET A 8 -12.23 -9.71 -15.81
C MET A 8 -11.45 -8.87 -16.82
N GLU A 9 -11.13 -7.62 -16.49
CA GLU A 9 -10.37 -6.70 -17.35
C GLU A 9 -8.97 -7.23 -17.68
N ARG A 10 -8.26 -7.79 -16.69
CA ARG A 10 -6.97 -8.45 -16.87
C ARG A 10 -7.10 -9.72 -17.72
N ASN A 11 -8.09 -10.56 -17.44
CA ASN A 11 -8.22 -11.86 -18.12
C ASN A 11 -8.59 -11.72 -19.59
N ASN A 12 -9.38 -10.72 -19.94
CA ASN A 12 -9.79 -10.45 -21.34
C ASN A 12 -8.77 -9.59 -22.11
N GLY A 13 -7.71 -9.08 -21.43
CA GLY A 13 -6.65 -8.27 -22.04
C GLY A 13 -7.02 -6.81 -22.23
N SER A 14 -8.04 -6.29 -21.54
CA SER A 14 -8.35 -4.85 -21.52
C SER A 14 -7.30 -4.06 -20.75
N ILE A 15 -6.63 -4.71 -19.79
CA ILE A 15 -5.46 -4.21 -19.07
C ILE A 15 -4.36 -5.27 -19.07
N ASP A 16 -3.10 -4.83 -19.07
CA ASP A 16 -1.92 -5.70 -19.09
C ASP A 16 -1.51 -6.16 -17.70
N CYS A 17 -1.71 -5.30 -16.69
CA CYS A 17 -1.40 -5.57 -15.30
C CYS A 17 -2.29 -4.75 -14.36
N ILE A 18 -2.25 -5.09 -13.07
CA ILE A 18 -2.82 -4.31 -11.97
C ILE A 18 -1.64 -3.72 -11.19
N TRP A 19 -1.50 -2.39 -11.26
CA TRP A 19 -0.44 -1.64 -10.58
C TRP A 19 -1.07 -0.49 -9.81
N ASN A 20 -1.65 -0.80 -8.66
CA ASN A 20 -2.44 0.14 -7.87
C ASN A 20 -2.49 -0.28 -6.39
N GLY A 21 -1.34 -0.41 -5.73
CA GLY A 21 -1.31 -0.90 -4.36
C GLY A 21 -2.02 -2.26 -4.26
N PHE A 22 -1.53 -3.24 -5.00
CA PHE A 22 -2.20 -4.53 -5.13
C PHE A 22 -1.54 -5.57 -4.23
N THR A 23 -2.29 -6.00 -3.22
CA THR A 23 -1.86 -7.03 -2.25
C THR A 23 -1.63 -8.36 -2.94
N MET A 24 -0.43 -8.92 -2.79
CA MET A 24 -0.09 -10.22 -3.37
C MET A 24 -0.50 -11.40 -2.47
N ASN A 25 -0.47 -11.21 -1.17
CA ASN A 25 -0.75 -12.25 -0.18
C ASN A 25 -2.13 -12.88 -0.39
N GLY A 26 -2.17 -14.21 -0.47
CA GLY A 26 -3.39 -14.99 -0.69
C GLY A 26 -3.89 -14.99 -2.12
N ARG A 27 -3.16 -14.38 -3.09
CA ARG A 27 -3.53 -14.28 -4.51
C ARG A 27 -2.48 -14.88 -5.45
N GLU A 28 -1.47 -15.54 -4.90
CA GLU A 28 -0.32 -16.07 -5.65
C GLU A 28 -0.73 -17.14 -6.66
N ASP A 29 -1.83 -17.86 -6.41
CA ASP A 29 -2.35 -18.88 -7.32
C ASP A 29 -3.07 -18.29 -8.55
N ASP A 30 -3.60 -17.08 -8.45
CA ASP A 30 -4.42 -16.44 -9.49
C ASP A 30 -3.64 -15.49 -10.40
N TYR A 31 -2.45 -15.05 -9.94
CA TYR A 31 -1.64 -14.05 -10.64
C TYR A 31 -0.20 -14.50 -10.83
N THR A 32 0.49 -13.90 -11.80
CA THR A 32 1.94 -13.78 -11.82
C THR A 32 2.26 -12.43 -11.22
N PHE A 33 3.03 -12.39 -10.14
CA PHE A 33 3.40 -11.15 -9.46
C PHE A 33 4.83 -10.72 -9.79
N SER A 34 5.04 -9.41 -9.82
CA SER A 34 6.38 -8.83 -9.73
C SER A 34 7.02 -9.17 -8.38
N GLU A 35 8.28 -8.78 -8.19
CA GLU A 35 8.82 -8.67 -6.84
C GLU A 35 8.01 -7.63 -6.05
N GLN A 36 7.90 -7.87 -4.73
CA GLN A 36 7.26 -6.90 -3.83
C GLN A 36 8.07 -5.59 -3.81
N TYR A 37 7.39 -4.47 -3.76
CA TYR A 37 8.04 -3.16 -3.75
C TYR A 37 7.61 -2.26 -2.59
N VAL A 38 6.51 -2.59 -1.90
CA VAL A 38 5.98 -1.86 -0.73
C VAL A 38 5.43 -2.85 0.29
N ASP A 39 5.82 -2.68 1.56
CA ASP A 39 5.09 -3.27 2.70
C ASP A 39 3.89 -2.40 3.02
N ASN A 40 2.73 -3.01 3.19
CA ASN A 40 1.48 -2.35 3.51
C ASN A 40 0.85 -2.93 4.78
N SER A 41 -0.14 -2.25 5.30
CA SER A 41 -0.99 -2.75 6.39
C SER A 41 -2.44 -2.37 6.13
N GLN A 42 -3.36 -3.24 6.49
CA GLN A 42 -4.76 -2.88 6.60
C GLN A 42 -5.00 -2.26 7.98
N VAL A 43 -5.56 -1.08 8.00
CA VAL A 43 -5.77 -0.27 9.22
C VAL A 43 -7.22 0.18 9.36
N ILE A 44 -7.52 0.73 10.52
CA ILE A 44 -8.82 1.36 10.78
C ILE A 44 -8.63 2.86 10.91
N VAL A 45 -9.44 3.63 10.19
CA VAL A 45 -9.58 5.09 10.32
C VAL A 45 -10.87 5.39 11.06
N VAL A 46 -10.80 6.32 12.01
CA VAL A 46 -11.95 6.78 12.81
C VAL A 46 -11.90 8.31 12.96
N ALA A 47 -13.02 8.93 13.36
CA ALA A 47 -12.99 10.32 13.77
C ALA A 47 -12.21 10.47 15.10
N ASP A 48 -11.48 11.59 15.27
CA ASP A 48 -10.65 11.85 16.47
C ASP A 48 -11.47 11.83 17.77
N ASP A 49 -12.70 12.28 17.70
CA ASP A 49 -13.64 12.37 18.83
C ASP A 49 -14.57 11.16 18.97
N SER A 50 -14.37 10.10 18.18
CA SER A 50 -15.21 8.89 18.18
C SER A 50 -15.18 8.10 19.50
N GLY A 51 -14.09 8.25 20.28
CA GLY A 51 -13.84 7.44 21.47
C GLY A 51 -13.40 5.99 21.15
N ILE A 52 -13.14 5.67 19.89
CA ILE A 52 -12.60 4.38 19.45
C ILE A 52 -11.08 4.48 19.46
N GLU A 53 -10.41 3.62 20.27
CA GLU A 53 -8.96 3.64 20.44
C GLU A 53 -8.29 2.34 20.01
N LYS A 54 -9.03 1.25 19.90
CA LYS A 54 -8.52 -0.08 19.53
C LYS A 54 -9.56 -0.90 18.78
N LEU A 55 -9.12 -1.99 18.14
CA LEU A 55 -9.98 -2.84 17.31
C LEU A 55 -11.18 -3.41 18.06
N THR A 56 -11.04 -3.73 19.35
CA THR A 56 -12.15 -4.26 20.17
C THR A 56 -13.28 -3.24 20.43
N ASP A 57 -13.01 -1.93 20.25
CA ASP A 57 -14.01 -0.88 20.41
C ASP A 57 -14.96 -0.78 19.20
N LEU A 58 -14.67 -1.54 18.13
CA LEU A 58 -15.50 -1.64 16.93
C LEU A 58 -16.76 -2.52 17.15
N ALA A 59 -16.87 -3.21 18.29
CA ALA A 59 -18.05 -4.01 18.60
C ALA A 59 -19.33 -3.17 18.57
N GLY A 60 -20.32 -3.59 17.78
CA GLY A 60 -21.59 -2.89 17.57
C GLY A 60 -21.50 -1.63 16.68
N LYS A 61 -20.33 -1.31 16.12
CA LYS A 61 -20.08 -0.15 15.25
C LYS A 61 -20.38 -0.44 13.79
N THR A 62 -20.66 0.60 13.02
CA THR A 62 -20.80 0.51 11.56
C THR A 62 -19.44 0.76 10.92
N VAL A 63 -18.86 -0.28 10.31
CA VAL A 63 -17.56 -0.23 9.64
C VAL A 63 -17.74 -0.20 8.14
N GLY A 64 -17.06 0.72 7.45
CA GLY A 64 -16.99 0.78 5.99
C GLY A 64 -15.77 0.03 5.46
N VAL A 65 -15.86 -0.48 4.24
CA VAL A 65 -14.75 -1.11 3.53
C VAL A 65 -14.96 -0.98 2.02
N GLN A 66 -13.90 -0.97 1.21
CA GLN A 66 -14.04 -1.02 -0.23
C GLN A 66 -14.37 -2.44 -0.70
N ALA A 67 -15.33 -2.56 -1.63
CA ALA A 67 -15.67 -3.83 -2.27
C ALA A 67 -14.47 -4.47 -2.98
N ALA A 68 -14.34 -5.78 -2.88
CA ALA A 68 -13.25 -6.58 -3.47
C ALA A 68 -11.82 -6.11 -3.09
N SER A 69 -11.66 -5.46 -1.94
CA SER A 69 -10.38 -5.05 -1.37
C SER A 69 -9.76 -6.14 -0.49
N ALA A 70 -8.45 -6.01 -0.21
CA ALA A 70 -7.76 -6.88 0.74
C ALA A 70 -8.34 -6.76 2.15
N ALA A 71 -8.77 -5.54 2.57
CA ALA A 71 -9.44 -5.34 3.85
C ALA A 71 -10.74 -6.13 3.95
N LEU A 72 -11.56 -6.16 2.88
CA LEU A 72 -12.79 -6.95 2.87
C LEU A 72 -12.50 -8.44 2.93
N ASP A 73 -11.56 -8.94 2.10
CA ASP A 73 -11.14 -10.35 2.11
C ASP A 73 -10.69 -10.77 3.52
N LEU A 74 -9.88 -9.93 4.18
CA LEU A 74 -9.40 -10.15 5.53
C LEU A 74 -10.53 -10.20 6.57
N LEU A 75 -11.48 -9.27 6.50
CA LEU A 75 -12.62 -9.19 7.41
C LEU A 75 -13.64 -10.34 7.20
N GLN A 76 -13.58 -11.02 6.07
CA GLN A 76 -14.43 -12.18 5.77
C GLN A 76 -13.73 -13.53 5.95
N SER A 77 -12.39 -13.53 6.13
CA SER A 77 -11.58 -14.74 6.21
C SER A 77 -11.67 -15.41 7.58
N GLU A 78 -11.96 -16.71 7.57
CA GLU A 78 -11.89 -17.63 8.73
C GLU A 78 -10.53 -18.32 8.84
N GLU A 79 -9.61 -18.08 7.89
CA GLU A 79 -8.28 -18.66 7.88
C GLU A 79 -7.37 -18.03 8.94
N GLU A 80 -6.24 -18.67 9.20
CA GLU A 80 -5.23 -18.13 10.11
C GLU A 80 -4.77 -16.73 9.67
N GLY A 81 -4.86 -15.76 10.56
CA GLY A 81 -4.59 -14.35 10.27
C GLY A 81 -5.81 -13.56 9.75
N GLY A 82 -6.94 -14.23 9.43
CA GLY A 82 -8.19 -13.56 9.09
C GLY A 82 -8.79 -12.80 10.27
N GLN A 83 -9.68 -11.87 10.00
CA GLN A 83 -10.30 -10.99 10.99
C GLN A 83 -11.83 -11.15 11.06
N LYS A 84 -12.34 -12.31 10.62
CA LYS A 84 -13.79 -12.55 10.65
C LYS A 84 -14.38 -12.53 12.06
N GLU A 85 -13.67 -13.06 13.05
CA GLU A 85 -14.12 -13.02 14.45
C GLU A 85 -14.30 -11.57 14.95
N LEU A 86 -13.40 -10.65 14.54
CA LEU A 86 -13.55 -9.23 14.82
C LEU A 86 -14.74 -8.65 14.06
N ALA A 87 -14.85 -8.92 12.75
CA ALA A 87 -15.93 -8.42 11.91
C ALA A 87 -17.31 -8.88 12.36
N ASP A 88 -17.44 -10.09 12.89
CA ASP A 88 -18.70 -10.62 13.46
C ASP A 88 -19.17 -9.87 14.72
N THR A 89 -18.30 -9.05 15.34
CA THR A 89 -18.69 -8.17 16.46
C THR A 89 -19.27 -6.84 15.99
N PHE A 90 -19.09 -6.46 14.71
CA PHE A 90 -19.57 -5.19 14.17
C PHE A 90 -21.10 -5.11 14.19
N GLY A 91 -21.64 -3.91 14.29
CA GLY A 91 -23.07 -3.67 14.10
C GLY A 91 -23.47 -3.81 12.64
N ALA A 92 -22.60 -3.35 11.73
CA ALA A 92 -22.72 -3.54 10.29
C ALA A 92 -21.32 -3.42 9.61
N LEU A 93 -21.13 -4.15 8.52
CA LEU A 93 -20.02 -3.99 7.58
C LEU A 93 -20.60 -3.53 6.23
N ASN A 94 -20.29 -2.29 5.84
CA ASN A 94 -20.83 -1.67 4.63
C ASN A 94 -19.76 -1.59 3.53
N GLU A 95 -20.09 -2.13 2.35
CA GLU A 95 -19.19 -2.10 1.21
C GLU A 95 -19.43 -0.87 0.34
N PHE A 96 -18.33 -0.26 -0.13
CA PHE A 96 -18.32 0.90 -1.00
C PHE A 96 -17.54 0.63 -2.29
N ALA A 97 -17.93 1.24 -3.39
CA ALA A 97 -17.22 1.10 -4.66
C ALA A 97 -15.81 1.74 -4.64
N ASP A 98 -15.66 2.80 -3.83
CA ASP A 98 -14.40 3.53 -3.70
C ASP A 98 -14.23 4.17 -2.32
N TYR A 99 -12.97 4.42 -1.94
CA TYR A 99 -12.64 5.02 -0.65
C TYR A 99 -13.09 6.47 -0.48
N ASN A 100 -13.21 7.27 -1.55
CA ASN A 100 -13.66 8.66 -1.42
C ASN A 100 -15.11 8.73 -0.94
N THR A 101 -15.96 7.85 -1.48
CA THR A 101 -17.35 7.70 -1.03
C THR A 101 -17.40 7.23 0.42
N ALA A 102 -16.63 6.21 0.79
CA ALA A 102 -16.57 5.70 2.16
C ALA A 102 -16.10 6.78 3.17
N PHE A 103 -15.07 7.57 2.82
CA PHE A 103 -14.63 8.69 3.65
C PHE A 103 -15.67 9.80 3.79
N THR A 104 -16.46 10.05 2.75
CA THR A 104 -17.56 11.01 2.82
C THR A 104 -18.62 10.55 3.81
N GLU A 105 -18.95 9.27 3.83
CA GLU A 105 -19.89 8.67 4.80
C GLU A 105 -19.32 8.67 6.22
N LEU A 106 -18.02 8.41 6.40
CA LEU A 106 -17.33 8.52 7.68
C LEU A 106 -17.39 9.98 8.20
N GLN A 107 -17.11 10.96 7.35
CA GLN A 107 -17.16 12.38 7.68
C GLN A 107 -18.58 12.84 8.02
N ALA A 108 -19.60 12.26 7.41
CA ALA A 108 -21.01 12.54 7.69
C ALA A 108 -21.51 11.84 8.97
N GLY A 109 -20.72 10.96 9.59
CA GLY A 109 -21.11 10.17 10.76
C GLY A 109 -22.06 9.01 10.44
N ALA A 110 -22.18 8.62 9.18
CA ALA A 110 -22.93 7.44 8.75
C ALA A 110 -22.12 6.13 8.95
N LEU A 111 -20.80 6.26 9.04
CA LEU A 111 -19.87 5.23 9.49
C LEU A 111 -19.20 5.65 10.79
N ASP A 112 -18.91 4.68 11.66
CA ASP A 112 -18.08 4.87 12.84
C ASP A 112 -16.60 4.69 12.55
N ALA A 113 -16.26 3.83 11.56
CA ALA A 113 -14.90 3.47 11.20
C ALA A 113 -14.79 3.05 9.72
N LEU A 114 -13.58 3.08 9.18
CA LEU A 114 -13.27 2.65 7.82
C LEU A 114 -12.04 1.74 7.83
N ALA A 115 -12.19 0.51 7.30
CA ALA A 115 -11.08 -0.41 7.05
C ALA A 115 -10.46 -0.11 5.69
N ILE A 116 -9.11 0.09 5.65
CA ILE A 116 -8.44 0.67 4.50
C ILE A 116 -6.92 0.40 4.55
N ASP A 117 -6.26 0.48 3.40
CA ASP A 117 -4.80 0.45 3.28
C ASP A 117 -4.15 1.66 3.96
N VAL A 118 -3.07 1.45 4.72
CA VAL A 118 -2.41 2.53 5.48
C VAL A 118 -1.89 3.65 4.58
N GLY A 119 -1.36 3.33 3.39
CA GLY A 119 -0.89 4.33 2.42
C GLY A 119 -2.03 5.22 1.92
N VAL A 120 -3.20 4.62 1.61
CA VAL A 120 -4.40 5.38 1.21
C VAL A 120 -4.95 6.19 2.40
N ALA A 121 -4.95 5.62 3.61
CA ALA A 121 -5.36 6.33 4.82
C ALA A 121 -4.51 7.58 5.05
N LYS A 122 -3.18 7.46 5.07
CA LYS A 122 -2.24 8.60 5.22
C LYS A 122 -2.51 9.69 4.18
N TYR A 123 -2.64 9.31 2.89
CA TYR A 123 -2.95 10.25 1.81
C TYR A 123 -4.28 10.98 2.03
N GLN A 124 -5.33 10.28 2.41
CA GLN A 124 -6.66 10.86 2.65
C GLN A 124 -6.63 11.82 3.86
N LEU A 125 -5.97 11.44 4.95
CA LEU A 125 -5.84 12.29 6.14
C LEU A 125 -5.08 13.58 5.80
N ASN A 126 -3.95 13.46 5.12
CA ASN A 126 -3.16 14.63 4.68
C ASN A 126 -3.97 15.57 3.76
N SER A 127 -4.79 15.01 2.88
CA SER A 127 -5.59 15.79 1.92
C SER A 127 -6.82 16.44 2.54
N ARG A 128 -7.43 15.83 3.55
CA ARG A 128 -8.68 16.26 4.20
C ARG A 128 -8.45 17.15 5.42
N GLY A 129 -7.25 17.12 6.00
CA GLY A 129 -6.90 17.83 7.22
C GLY A 129 -7.30 17.09 8.49
N GLU A 130 -7.42 17.86 9.59
CA GLU A 130 -7.68 17.34 10.93
C GLU A 130 -9.08 16.73 11.08
N GLY A 131 -9.27 15.89 12.09
CA GLY A 131 -10.56 15.32 12.47
C GLY A 131 -10.65 13.80 12.35
N PHE A 132 -9.61 13.15 11.84
CA PHE A 132 -9.53 11.68 11.72
C PHE A 132 -8.17 11.18 12.15
N LYS A 133 -8.14 9.95 12.68
CA LYS A 133 -6.93 9.23 13.06
C LYS A 133 -6.94 7.80 12.55
N ILE A 134 -5.75 7.25 12.38
CA ILE A 134 -5.52 5.83 12.18
C ILE A 134 -5.33 5.22 13.57
N LEU A 135 -5.96 4.06 13.86
CA LEU A 135 -5.70 3.32 15.09
C LEU A 135 -4.26 2.77 15.09
N ASP A 136 -3.65 2.69 16.27
CA ASP A 136 -2.32 2.10 16.44
C ASP A 136 -2.30 0.59 16.14
N GLU A 137 -3.42 -0.10 16.40
CA GLU A 137 -3.57 -1.53 16.07
C GLU A 137 -3.88 -1.70 14.58
N THR A 138 -3.15 -2.59 13.90
CA THR A 138 -3.38 -2.95 12.50
C THR A 138 -4.22 -4.21 12.41
N LEU A 139 -5.00 -4.34 11.32
CA LEU A 139 -5.73 -5.58 11.03
C LEU A 139 -4.76 -6.69 10.56
N ASN A 140 -3.79 -6.35 9.72
CA ASN A 140 -2.68 -7.22 9.28
C ASN A 140 -1.55 -6.39 8.69
N THR A 141 -0.47 -7.09 8.30
CA THR A 141 0.58 -6.59 7.41
C THR A 141 0.60 -7.42 6.13
N GLU A 142 0.87 -6.79 5.00
CA GLU A 142 0.84 -7.41 3.68
C GLU A 142 1.87 -6.77 2.73
N GLN A 143 2.06 -7.35 1.54
CA GLN A 143 3.00 -6.87 0.54
C GLN A 143 2.27 -6.45 -0.73
N TYR A 144 2.67 -5.31 -1.30
CA TYR A 144 2.25 -4.90 -2.63
C TYR A 144 3.22 -5.37 -3.70
N ALA A 145 2.63 -5.90 -4.77
CA ALA A 145 3.32 -6.26 -5.99
C ALA A 145 2.44 -5.95 -7.21
N ILE A 146 3.03 -5.93 -8.40
CA ILE A 146 2.28 -5.71 -9.65
C ILE A 146 1.70 -7.05 -10.08
N GLY A 147 0.38 -7.12 -10.23
CA GLY A 147 -0.33 -8.34 -10.63
C GLY A 147 -0.50 -8.46 -12.14
N PHE A 148 0.07 -9.48 -12.75
CA PHE A 148 -0.09 -9.82 -14.16
C PHE A 148 -1.04 -11.02 -14.32
N LYS A 149 -1.53 -11.22 -15.55
CA LYS A 149 -2.26 -12.45 -15.87
C LYS A 149 -1.38 -13.67 -15.56
N LYS A 150 -1.97 -14.68 -14.91
CA LYS A 150 -1.25 -15.91 -14.54
C LYS A 150 -0.53 -16.51 -15.76
N GLY A 151 0.77 -16.75 -15.60
CA GLY A 151 1.66 -17.25 -16.64
C GLY A 151 2.30 -16.18 -17.55
N ASN A 152 1.97 -14.90 -17.40
CA ASN A 152 2.62 -13.80 -18.15
C ASN A 152 3.94 -13.41 -17.49
N THR A 153 4.94 -14.30 -17.55
CA THR A 153 6.26 -14.09 -16.95
C THR A 153 7.12 -13.15 -17.76
N GLU A 154 6.97 -13.12 -19.10
CA GLU A 154 7.79 -12.27 -19.97
C GLU A 154 7.61 -10.78 -19.64
N LEU A 155 6.38 -10.30 -19.55
CA LEU A 155 6.11 -8.91 -19.17
C LEU A 155 6.50 -8.62 -17.72
N CYS A 156 6.27 -9.58 -16.83
CA CYS A 156 6.65 -9.48 -15.42
C CYS A 156 8.17 -9.29 -15.27
N ASP A 157 8.98 -10.09 -15.97
CA ASP A 157 10.45 -10.02 -15.92
C ASP A 157 10.97 -8.68 -16.45
N ILE A 158 10.37 -8.16 -17.54
CA ILE A 158 10.72 -6.83 -18.09
C ILE A 158 10.43 -5.75 -17.04
N VAL A 159 9.26 -5.78 -16.42
CA VAL A 159 8.86 -4.77 -15.42
C VAL A 159 9.75 -4.87 -14.17
N ASN A 160 10.08 -6.06 -13.69
CA ASN A 160 11.01 -6.25 -12.56
C ASN A 160 12.39 -5.66 -12.87
N ALA A 161 12.91 -5.90 -14.07
CA ALA A 161 14.21 -5.36 -14.50
C ALA A 161 14.20 -3.83 -14.58
N ASP A 162 13.09 -3.22 -15.01
CA ASP A 162 12.96 -1.76 -15.07
C ASP A 162 12.71 -1.14 -13.68
N LEU A 163 11.97 -1.80 -12.80
CA LEU A 163 11.83 -1.40 -11.40
C LEU A 163 13.18 -1.36 -10.68
N GLN A 164 14.03 -2.39 -10.90
CA GLN A 164 15.36 -2.41 -10.30
C GLN A 164 16.24 -1.28 -10.81
N LYS A 165 16.19 -0.94 -12.10
CA LYS A 165 16.91 0.23 -12.65
C LYS A 165 16.47 1.54 -11.99
N LEU A 166 15.15 1.71 -11.76
CA LEU A 166 14.61 2.90 -11.08
C LEU A 166 14.98 2.93 -9.59
N ALA A 167 15.21 1.79 -8.98
CA ALA A 167 15.75 1.72 -7.62
C ALA A 167 17.24 2.09 -7.61
N ASP A 168 18.01 1.57 -8.57
CA ASP A 168 19.44 1.79 -8.70
C ASP A 168 19.80 3.25 -9.01
N ASP A 169 18.98 3.96 -9.79
CA ASP A 169 19.18 5.36 -10.14
C ASP A 169 18.59 6.35 -9.10
N GLY A 170 18.02 5.84 -8.00
CA GLY A 170 17.46 6.64 -6.90
C GLY A 170 16.03 7.14 -7.12
N THR A 171 15.43 6.95 -8.29
CA THR A 171 14.07 7.41 -8.60
C THR A 171 13.04 6.86 -7.62
N VAL A 172 13.15 5.58 -7.24
CA VAL A 172 12.24 4.96 -6.27
C VAL A 172 12.34 5.64 -4.90
N ALA A 173 13.55 5.93 -4.43
CA ALA A 173 13.77 6.60 -3.15
C ALA A 173 13.21 8.03 -3.15
N GLU A 174 13.46 8.80 -4.21
CA GLU A 174 12.91 10.17 -4.37
C GLU A 174 11.38 10.17 -4.36
N LEU A 175 10.75 9.24 -5.08
CA LEU A 175 9.30 9.12 -5.09
C LEU A 175 8.74 8.68 -3.74
N ALA A 176 9.42 7.76 -3.04
CA ALA A 176 9.02 7.29 -1.71
C ALA A 176 9.03 8.43 -0.69
N GLU A 177 10.05 9.30 -0.70
CA GLU A 177 10.09 10.50 0.13
C GLU A 177 9.00 11.49 -0.23
N LYS A 178 8.83 11.78 -1.53
CA LYS A 178 7.81 12.72 -2.02
C LYS A 178 6.39 12.35 -1.60
N TYR A 179 6.08 11.07 -1.52
CA TYR A 179 4.76 10.56 -1.14
C TYR A 179 4.67 10.11 0.32
N GLU A 180 5.72 10.36 1.12
CA GLU A 180 5.77 10.06 2.57
C GLU A 180 5.57 8.57 2.88
N ILE A 181 6.11 7.68 2.02
CA ILE A 181 6.05 6.22 2.15
C ILE A 181 7.43 5.56 2.17
N ALA A 182 8.49 6.33 2.45
CA ALA A 182 9.88 5.81 2.42
C ALA A 182 10.11 4.65 3.40
N ASP A 183 9.39 4.65 4.52
CA ASP A 183 9.40 3.58 5.53
C ASP A 183 8.70 2.29 5.07
N MET A 184 7.86 2.38 4.04
CA MET A 184 7.09 1.25 3.50
C MET A 184 7.74 0.61 2.27
N VAL A 185 8.61 1.34 1.55
CA VAL A 185 9.23 0.84 0.30
C VAL A 185 10.30 -0.19 0.60
N THR A 186 10.12 -1.40 0.02
CA THR A 186 11.04 -2.54 0.18
C THR A 186 12.04 -2.69 -0.95
N LEU A 187 11.72 -2.13 -2.13
CA LEU A 187 12.61 -2.15 -3.28
C LEU A 187 13.79 -1.21 -3.06
N LYS A 188 15.00 -1.75 -3.01
CA LYS A 188 16.25 -1.03 -2.74
C LYS A 188 17.17 -1.08 -3.95
N ALA A 189 18.06 -0.08 -4.05
CA ALA A 189 19.17 -0.13 -4.99
C ALA A 189 20.02 -1.37 -4.77
N SER A 190 20.55 -1.94 -5.85
CA SER A 190 21.50 -3.05 -5.78
C SER A 190 22.80 -2.63 -5.08
N ASP A 191 23.49 -3.59 -4.47
CA ASP A 191 24.77 -3.33 -3.76
C ASP A 191 25.83 -2.69 -4.68
N ASP A 192 25.79 -3.00 -5.97
CA ASP A 192 26.71 -2.43 -6.98
C ASP A 192 26.40 -0.94 -7.27
N ALA A 193 25.13 -0.53 -7.30
CA ALA A 193 24.74 0.87 -7.50
C ALA A 193 25.10 1.75 -6.30
N SER A 194 25.00 1.22 -5.07
CA SER A 194 25.40 1.92 -3.84
C SER A 194 26.91 2.13 -3.71
N ALA A 195 27.75 1.40 -4.49
CA ALA A 195 29.21 1.53 -4.49
C ALA A 195 29.73 2.60 -5.47
N GLU A 196 28.96 2.99 -6.49
CA GLU A 196 29.37 4.04 -7.44
C GLU A 196 29.17 5.45 -6.87
N ASP A 197 28.12 5.70 -6.11
CA ASP A 197 27.83 7.00 -5.47
C ASP A 197 28.86 7.35 -4.37
N SER A 198 29.52 6.35 -3.78
CA SER A 198 30.57 6.55 -2.76
C SER A 198 31.95 6.86 -3.36
N LYS A 199 32.18 6.70 -4.68
CA LYS A 199 33.45 6.98 -5.34
C LYS A 199 33.55 8.39 -5.89
N ASP A 200 32.44 9.03 -6.21
CA ASP A 200 32.43 10.40 -6.74
C ASP A 200 32.62 11.48 -5.66
N ALA A 201 32.44 11.13 -4.39
CA ALA A 201 32.62 12.06 -3.25
C ALA A 201 34.05 12.16 -2.71
N THR A 202 35.02 11.40 -3.23
CA THR A 202 36.41 11.36 -2.70
C THR A 202 37.49 11.93 -3.60
N ASP A 203 37.19 12.39 -4.81
CA ASP A 203 38.21 12.83 -5.79
C ASP A 203 38.38 14.36 -5.92
N ASP A 204 37.68 15.17 -5.11
CA ASP A 204 37.75 16.65 -5.19
C ASP A 204 38.51 17.31 -4.04
N ALA A 205 39.39 16.60 -3.32
CA ALA A 205 40.12 17.12 -2.15
C ALA A 205 41.64 16.98 -2.21
N GLU A 206 42.29 16.94 -3.39
CA GLU A 206 43.76 16.96 -3.44
C GLU A 206 44.35 17.62 -4.70
N THR A 207 44.24 18.97 -4.81
CA THR A 207 45.22 19.79 -5.55
C THR A 207 45.11 21.26 -5.12
N ASP A 208 45.73 21.66 -4.03
CA ASP A 208 46.30 23.00 -3.87
C ASP A 208 47.32 23.04 -2.77
N LYS A 209 48.59 22.77 -3.09
CA LYS A 209 49.77 23.29 -2.36
C LYS A 209 51.02 23.05 -3.16
N THR A 210 51.65 24.15 -3.48
CA THR A 210 53.02 24.50 -3.88
C THR A 210 53.01 25.25 -5.20
N GLU A 211 53.43 26.52 -5.21
CA GLU A 211 54.78 27.02 -5.06
C GLU A 211 54.80 28.55 -4.83
N GLU A 212 55.42 29.00 -3.76
CA GLU A 212 56.09 30.28 -3.69
C GLU A 212 57.55 30.06 -3.42
N LYS A 213 58.36 30.36 -4.42
CA LYS A 213 59.71 30.92 -4.23
C LYS A 213 60.17 31.63 -5.47
#